data_b07f366db6da31e4ee1c522b8e83aa0f
#
_entry.id   b07f366db6da31e4ee1c522b8e83aa0f
#
_cell.length_a   1.000
_cell.length_b   1.000
_cell.length_c   1.000
_cell.angle_alpha   90.00
_cell.angle_beta   90.00
_cell.angle_gamma   90.00
#
_symmetry.space_group_name_H-M   'P 1'
#
loop_
_entity.id
_entity.type
_entity.pdbx_description
1 polymer ?
#
loop_
_entity_poly.entity_id
_entity_poly.type
_entity_poly.pdbx_seq_one_letter_code
_entity_poly.pdbx_strand_id
1 'polypeptide(L)' 'MSTHLKLTMLIEKGLDGWYVGQIQEIPGVLTQGKTLKETKVNLVDALDLYLEVQRGEREREFKGRKIIREELTLA' A
#
# COMPACT_ATOMS: atom_id res chain seq x y z
N MET A 1 -12.01 -20.43 -4.51
CA MET A 1 -10.55 -20.23 -4.56
C MET A 1 -10.22 -18.78 -4.25
N SER A 2 -9.33 -18.56 -3.35
CA SER A 2 -8.97 -17.18 -2.97
C SER A 2 -7.88 -16.63 -3.90
N THR A 3 -7.98 -15.35 -4.20
CA THR A 3 -6.94 -14.66 -4.95
C THR A 3 -5.88 -14.20 -3.98
N HIS A 4 -4.64 -14.56 -4.25
CA HIS A 4 -3.51 -14.12 -3.45
C HIS A 4 -2.84 -12.94 -4.12
N LEU A 5 -2.97 -11.78 -3.50
CA LEU A 5 -2.26 -10.60 -3.94
C LEU A 5 -0.88 -10.65 -3.30
N LYS A 6 0.14 -10.82 -4.14
CA LYS A 6 1.52 -10.80 -3.67
C LYS A 6 2.11 -9.42 -3.88
N LEU A 7 2.58 -8.85 -2.80
CA LEU A 7 3.28 -7.57 -2.84
C LEU A 7 4.73 -7.78 -2.44
N THR A 8 5.61 -7.05 -3.09
CA THR A 8 7.05 -7.18 -2.88
C THR A 8 7.58 -5.96 -2.15
N MET A 9 8.21 -6.20 -1.01
CA MET A 9 8.90 -5.14 -0.28
C MET A 9 10.32 -5.00 -0.82
N LEU A 10 10.68 -3.80 -1.24
CA LEU A 10 12.03 -3.48 -1.65
C LEU A 10 12.62 -2.61 -0.56
N ILE A 11 13.65 -3.09 0.13
CA ILE A 11 14.24 -2.40 1.25
C ILE A 11 15.74 -2.24 1.01
N GLU A 12 16.20 -1.00 1.13
CA GLU A 12 17.60 -0.64 0.91
C GLU A 12 18.13 0.10 2.11
N LYS A 13 19.36 -0.21 2.51
CA LYS A 13 20.03 0.50 3.59
C LYS A 13 20.79 1.68 3.00
N GLY A 14 20.47 2.88 3.46
CA GLY A 14 21.17 4.09 3.03
C GLY A 14 22.51 4.28 3.69
N LEU A 15 23.28 5.24 3.20
CA LEU A 15 24.60 5.56 3.72
C LEU A 15 24.56 6.11 5.14
N ASP A 16 23.43 6.68 5.52
CA ASP A 16 23.21 7.22 6.87
C ASP A 16 22.81 6.16 7.89
N GLY A 17 22.71 4.89 7.46
CA GLY A 17 22.32 3.80 8.33
C GLY A 17 20.83 3.56 8.43
N TRP A 18 20.02 4.41 7.81
CA TRP A 18 18.57 4.21 7.76
C TRP A 18 18.21 3.28 6.61
N TYR A 19 17.11 2.56 6.81
CA TYR A 19 16.53 1.73 5.77
C TYR A 19 15.40 2.48 5.10
N VAL A 20 15.31 2.36 3.78
CA VAL A 20 14.20 2.89 2.99
C VAL A 20 13.48 1.72 2.38
N GLY A 21 12.15 1.72 2.52
CA GLY A 21 11.32 0.64 2.00
C GLY A 21 10.26 1.17 1.04
N GLN A 22 9.92 0.35 0.07
CA GLN A 22 8.82 0.64 -0.84
C GLN A 22 8.14 -0.64 -1.25
N ILE A 23 6.91 -0.51 -1.73
CA ILE A 23 6.19 -1.64 -2.33
C ILE A 23 6.41 -1.54 -3.84
N GLN A 24 7.01 -2.57 -4.41
CA GLN A 24 7.36 -2.58 -5.83
C GLN A 24 6.14 -2.34 -6.72
N GLU A 25 5.03 -2.99 -6.40
CA GLU A 25 3.80 -2.92 -7.18
C GLU A 25 3.01 -1.63 -6.95
N ILE A 26 3.31 -0.90 -5.88
CA ILE A 26 2.62 0.33 -5.53
C ILE A 26 3.67 1.38 -5.17
N PRO A 27 4.26 2.03 -6.18
CA PRO A 27 5.40 2.96 -5.95
C PRO A 27 5.10 4.14 -5.02
N GLY A 28 3.82 4.47 -4.83
CA GLY A 28 3.44 5.54 -3.91
C GLY A 28 3.60 5.19 -2.45
N VAL A 29 3.82 3.91 -2.11
CA VAL A 29 3.98 3.47 -0.73
C VAL A 29 5.46 3.41 -0.39
N LEU A 30 5.94 4.44 0.32
CA LEU A 30 7.34 4.59 0.74
C LEU A 30 7.41 4.81 2.23
N THR A 31 8.46 4.30 2.86
CA THR A 31 8.70 4.52 4.26
C THR A 31 10.18 4.38 4.58
N GLN A 32 10.54 4.64 5.84
CA GLN A 32 11.89 4.43 6.33
C GLN A 32 11.87 3.96 7.76
N GLY A 33 12.97 3.41 8.23
CA GLY A 33 13.12 2.95 9.58
C GLY A 33 14.57 2.79 9.95
N LYS A 34 14.84 2.66 11.25
CA LYS A 34 16.21 2.51 11.76
C LYS A 34 16.69 1.06 11.68
N THR A 35 15.77 0.13 11.62
CA THR A 35 16.05 -1.30 11.51
C THR A 35 15.25 -1.91 10.38
N LEU A 36 15.66 -3.07 9.93
CA LEU A 36 14.91 -3.80 8.90
C LEU A 36 13.50 -4.13 9.39
N LYS A 37 13.38 -4.60 10.63
CA LYS A 37 12.08 -4.95 11.21
C LYS A 37 11.16 -3.73 11.30
N GLU A 38 11.69 -2.61 11.79
CA GLU A 38 10.91 -1.38 11.90
C GLU A 38 10.44 -0.90 10.52
N THR A 39 11.30 -0.99 9.52
CA THR A 39 10.95 -0.59 8.17
C THR A 39 9.83 -1.46 7.61
N LYS A 40 9.85 -2.75 7.86
CA LYS A 40 8.78 -3.66 7.42
C LYS A 40 7.45 -3.30 8.08
N VAL A 41 7.45 -3.04 9.38
CA VAL A 41 6.23 -2.64 10.10
C VAL A 41 5.71 -1.32 9.56
N ASN A 42 6.59 -0.34 9.39
CA ASN A 42 6.20 0.96 8.86
C ASN A 42 5.65 0.85 7.44
N LEU A 43 6.18 -0.08 6.65
CA LEU A 43 5.74 -0.28 5.28
C LEU A 43 4.30 -0.83 5.23
N VAL A 44 3.97 -1.76 6.13
CA VAL A 44 2.61 -2.28 6.25
C VAL A 44 1.65 -1.16 6.65
N ASP A 45 2.04 -0.34 7.62
CA ASP A 45 1.22 0.80 8.06
C ASP A 45 1.01 1.81 6.93
N ALA A 46 2.07 2.09 6.16
CA ALA A 46 1.98 3.00 5.03
C ALA A 46 1.05 2.46 3.95
N LEU A 47 1.08 1.14 3.71
CA LEU A 47 0.20 0.50 2.75
C LEU A 47 -1.27 0.61 3.19
N ASP A 48 -1.54 0.34 4.47
CA ASP A 48 -2.90 0.45 4.99
C ASP A 48 -3.44 1.87 4.82
N LEU A 49 -2.64 2.86 5.15
CA LEU A 49 -3.04 4.26 5.01
C LEU A 49 -3.28 4.62 3.54
N TYR A 50 -2.41 4.17 2.66
CA TYR A 50 -2.55 4.40 1.22
C TYR A 50 -3.88 3.86 0.70
N LEU A 51 -4.22 2.62 1.09
CA LEU A 51 -5.46 2.00 0.64
C LEU A 51 -6.70 2.71 1.19
N GLU A 52 -6.65 3.20 2.43
CA GLU A 52 -7.74 3.97 3.01
C GLU A 52 -7.95 5.29 2.27
N VAL A 53 -6.88 6.00 1.95
CA VAL A 53 -6.96 7.27 1.22
C VAL A 53 -7.54 7.05 -0.17
N GLN A 54 -7.09 6.01 -0.87
CA GLN A 54 -7.60 5.68 -2.20
C GLN A 54 -9.10 5.38 -2.16
N ARG A 55 -9.53 4.63 -1.15
CA ARG A 55 -10.95 4.31 -0.98
C ARG A 55 -11.77 5.57 -0.74
N GLY A 56 -11.32 6.44 0.13
CA GLY A 56 -12.01 7.70 0.45
C GLY A 56 -12.11 8.61 -0.77
N GLU A 57 -11.07 8.72 -1.56
CA GLU A 57 -11.08 9.53 -2.79
C GLU A 57 -12.07 8.99 -3.81
N ARG A 58 -12.12 7.69 -4.00
CA ARG A 58 -13.08 7.05 -4.90
C ARG A 58 -14.53 7.31 -4.47
N GLU A 59 -14.80 7.19 -3.19
CA GLU A 59 -16.14 7.45 -2.67
C GLU A 59 -16.55 8.88 -2.89
N ARG A 60 -15.64 9.83 -2.70
CA ARG A 60 -15.93 11.24 -2.94
C ARG A 60 -16.15 11.52 -4.43
N GLU A 61 -15.36 10.89 -5.29
CA GLU A 61 -15.49 11.07 -6.74
C GLU A 61 -16.86 10.64 -7.24
N PHE A 62 -17.41 9.56 -6.68
CA PHE A 62 -18.69 9.02 -7.11
C PHE A 62 -19.89 9.57 -6.35
N LYS A 63 -19.66 10.44 -5.39
CA LYS A 63 -20.75 11.03 -4.61
C LYS A 63 -21.70 11.80 -5.50
N GLY A 64 -23.00 11.53 -5.34
CA GLY A 64 -24.04 12.17 -6.13
C GLY A 64 -24.30 11.54 -7.48
N ARG A 65 -23.57 10.51 -7.84
CA ARG A 65 -23.78 9.75 -9.07
C ARG A 65 -24.52 8.45 -8.78
N LYS A 66 -25.29 8.02 -9.77
CA LYS A 66 -25.93 6.70 -9.68
C LYS A 66 -24.90 5.66 -10.10
N ILE A 67 -24.33 4.99 -9.10
CA ILE A 67 -23.25 4.02 -9.34
C ILE A 67 -23.77 2.62 -9.04
N ILE A 68 -23.51 1.71 -9.96
CA ILE A 68 -23.77 0.30 -9.76
C ILE A 68 -22.48 -0.34 -9.29
N ARG A 69 -22.50 -0.91 -8.09
CA ARG A 69 -21.35 -1.59 -7.53
C ARG A 69 -21.54 -3.08 -7.62
N GLU A 70 -20.63 -3.73 -8.30
CA GLU A 70 -20.64 -5.17 -8.41
C GLU A 70 -19.27 -5.67 -7.97
N GLU A 71 -19.30 -6.79 -7.25
CA GLU A 71 -18.07 -7.41 -6.80
C GLU A 71 -17.52 -8.29 -7.92
N LEU A 72 -16.26 -8.09 -8.25
CA LEU A 72 -15.55 -8.93 -9.21
C LEU A 72 -14.61 -9.83 -8.43
N THR A 73 -14.83 -11.14 -8.53
CA THR A 73 -13.96 -12.10 -7.89
C THR A 73 -13.05 -12.74 -8.94
N LEU A 74 -11.76 -12.59 -8.72
CA LEU A 74 -10.73 -13.20 -9.57
C LEU A 74 -10.18 -14.43 -8.87
N ALA A 75 -10.14 -15.54 -9.56
CA ALA A 75 -9.64 -16.79 -9.02
C ALA A 75 -8.29 -17.16 -9.65
#